data_93128ab5f6295049d2901fd642b4428b
#
_entry.id   93128ab5f6295049d2901fd642b4428b
#
_cell.length_a   1.000
_cell.length_b   1.000
_cell.length_c   1.000
_cell.angle_alpha   90.00
_cell.angle_beta   90.00
_cell.angle_gamma   90.00
#
_symmetry.space_group_name_H-M   'P 1'
#
loop_
_entity.id
_entity.type
_entity.pdbx_description
1 polymer ?
#
loop_
_entity_poly.entity_id
_entity_poly.type
_entity_poly.pdbx_seq_one_letter_code
_entity_poly.pdbx_strand_id
1 'polypeptide(L)'
;MTEINYLIPDYYSKFTCIADRCPITCCQEWKIGVDADTNRKWKKLQAPETVPEQKKNLSAYTIKKDGQRVIGLDSDHRCPFLNSEKLCRLVVAYGDKVLSETCTTFPREEHRFPTHNEKMLMPCCPAVIDLWNKQKSLHFPNVSDTLSDTGDTDTSVLFLLREKLLNLLDDSSRTIEEELLESFYILQELYQHQPLTKELLEDYFSDNTVRELGNAISDIDLPPLDLICECNELLQDLSVNYQKEGLYQDTLNPILALAEEISEALSDNTGNPDDTKAYESTLLEQWEQFTQYLSPYEPLLRNFLRNEIFSDLLLPDSDLENVLVQMQWIALEYASIRHSIFLRWMLDGTDANVSEISYETLRQYLVIITRMTGYETADIYEYLENSFESLLWDWGYFALIIGN
;
A
#
# COMPACT_ATOMS: atom_id res chain seq x y z
N MET A 1 22.56 29.94 1.94
CA MET A 1 21.56 28.88 2.09
C MET A 1 21.70 28.08 0.82
N THR A 2 22.15 26.85 0.91
CA THR A 2 22.15 25.90 -0.23
C THR A 2 20.68 25.69 -0.62
N GLU A 3 20.35 25.89 -1.89
CA GLU A 3 19.03 25.52 -2.41
C GLU A 3 18.82 24.03 -2.16
N ILE A 4 17.70 23.68 -1.51
CA ILE A 4 17.34 22.28 -1.28
C ILE A 4 16.78 21.75 -2.60
N ASN A 5 17.43 20.74 -3.16
CA ASN A 5 16.90 20.06 -4.34
C ASN A 5 15.69 19.22 -3.96
N TYR A 6 14.62 19.30 -4.76
CA TYR A 6 13.43 18.51 -4.60
C TYR A 6 13.26 17.55 -5.78
N LEU A 7 13.08 16.27 -5.49
CA LEU A 7 12.64 15.28 -6.46
C LEU A 7 11.14 15.09 -6.31
N ILE A 8 10.41 15.41 -7.36
CA ILE A 8 8.94 15.47 -7.33
C ILE A 8 8.40 14.78 -8.58
N PRO A 9 7.65 13.67 -8.45
CA PRO A 9 7.01 13.02 -9.59
C PRO A 9 6.04 13.96 -10.32
N ASP A 10 5.87 13.74 -11.61
CA ASP A 10 5.10 14.63 -12.49
C ASP A 10 3.62 14.75 -12.13
N TYR A 11 3.06 13.73 -11.47
CA TYR A 11 1.67 13.69 -11.01
C TYR A 11 1.41 14.51 -9.74
N TYR A 12 2.44 14.78 -8.92
CA TYR A 12 2.30 15.40 -7.61
C TYR A 12 1.57 16.75 -7.64
N SER A 13 1.96 17.61 -8.58
CA SER A 13 1.36 18.94 -8.72
C SER A 13 -0.06 18.92 -9.29
N LYS A 14 -0.49 17.80 -9.88
CA LYS A 14 -1.82 17.62 -10.46
C LYS A 14 -2.87 17.23 -9.41
N PHE A 15 -2.43 16.86 -8.20
CA PHE A 15 -3.33 16.44 -7.13
C PHE A 15 -4.17 17.61 -6.59
N THR A 16 -5.47 17.36 -6.50
CA THR A 16 -6.45 18.25 -5.85
C THR A 16 -7.44 17.41 -5.04
N CYS A 17 -7.61 17.76 -3.76
CA CYS A 17 -8.60 17.12 -2.90
C CYS A 17 -10.01 17.30 -3.48
N ILE A 18 -10.78 16.21 -3.56
CA ILE A 18 -12.16 16.21 -4.10
C ILE A 18 -13.23 16.47 -3.04
N ALA A 19 -12.82 16.71 -1.80
CA ALA A 19 -13.62 17.14 -0.66
C ALA A 19 -14.94 16.34 -0.48
N ASP A 20 -16.09 16.99 -0.64
CA ASP A 20 -17.45 16.43 -0.49
C ASP A 20 -17.75 15.26 -1.45
N ARG A 21 -17.05 15.18 -2.57
CA ARG A 21 -17.19 14.09 -3.55
C ARG A 21 -16.36 12.86 -3.23
N CYS A 22 -15.60 12.89 -2.11
CA CYS A 22 -14.73 11.78 -1.75
C CYS A 22 -15.55 10.54 -1.33
N PRO A 23 -15.38 9.38 -2.00
CA PRO A 23 -16.12 8.17 -1.63
C PRO A 23 -15.64 7.61 -0.28
N ILE A 24 -14.33 7.68 -0.01
CA ILE A 24 -13.68 7.17 1.21
C ILE A 24 -12.92 8.32 1.85
N THR A 25 -13.65 9.11 2.67
CA THR A 25 -13.09 10.33 3.26
C THR A 25 -11.95 10.01 4.26
N CYS A 26 -10.93 10.86 4.29
CA CYS A 26 -9.87 10.81 5.30
C CYS A 26 -10.33 11.31 6.69
N CYS A 27 -11.57 11.71 6.84
CA CYS A 27 -12.20 12.12 8.11
C CYS A 27 -12.99 10.97 8.76
N GLN A 28 -12.79 9.73 8.35
CA GLN A 28 -13.51 8.56 8.83
C GLN A 28 -12.61 7.33 8.86
N GLU A 29 -12.82 6.48 9.87
CA GLU A 29 -12.28 5.12 9.98
C GLU A 29 -10.77 4.99 9.95
N TRP A 30 -10.04 6.02 10.37
CA TRP A 30 -8.61 5.93 10.55
C TRP A 30 -8.09 6.97 11.56
N LYS A 31 -6.82 6.83 12.00
CA LYS A 31 -6.19 7.74 12.95
C LYS A 31 -5.90 9.09 12.29
N ILE A 32 -6.38 10.19 12.89
CA ILE A 32 -6.11 11.56 12.44
C ILE A 32 -5.21 12.24 13.47
N GLY A 33 -3.95 12.37 13.18
CA GLY A 33 -2.95 12.96 14.05
C GLY A 33 -3.20 14.44 14.35
N VAL A 34 -2.87 14.86 15.59
CA VAL A 34 -2.91 16.26 15.99
C VAL A 34 -1.57 16.63 16.64
N ASP A 35 -0.76 17.36 15.90
CA ASP A 35 0.55 17.81 16.33
C ASP A 35 0.48 18.74 17.56
N ALA A 36 1.61 18.86 18.27
CA ALA A 36 1.68 19.60 19.53
C ALA A 36 1.34 21.10 19.37
N ASP A 37 1.72 21.68 18.25
CA ASP A 37 1.51 23.11 17.97
C ASP A 37 0.04 23.39 17.68
N THR A 38 -0.59 22.55 16.86
CA THR A 38 -2.02 22.61 16.62
C THR A 38 -2.81 22.40 17.90
N ASN A 39 -2.43 21.41 18.71
CA ASN A 39 -3.10 21.18 19.98
C ASN A 39 -2.97 22.38 20.94
N ARG A 40 -1.83 23.09 20.95
CA ARG A 40 -1.67 24.34 21.73
C ARG A 40 -2.58 25.45 21.23
N LYS A 41 -2.77 25.60 19.92
CA LYS A 41 -3.73 26.55 19.32
C LYS A 41 -5.16 26.15 19.66
N TRP A 42 -5.50 24.87 19.54
CA TRP A 42 -6.83 24.32 19.79
C TRP A 42 -7.32 24.49 21.24
N LYS A 43 -6.42 24.53 22.22
CA LYS A 43 -6.76 24.84 23.63
C LYS A 43 -7.39 26.23 23.79
N LYS A 44 -7.17 27.15 22.86
CA LYS A 44 -7.64 28.53 22.88
C LYS A 44 -8.82 28.80 21.97
N LEU A 45 -9.23 27.82 21.16
CA LEU A 45 -10.31 27.95 20.18
C LEU A 45 -11.52 27.13 20.61
N GLN A 46 -12.68 27.73 20.45
CA GLN A 46 -13.98 27.05 20.62
C GLN A 46 -14.31 26.22 19.38
N ALA A 47 -15.15 25.19 19.53
CA ALA A 47 -15.67 24.50 18.37
C ALA A 47 -16.74 25.40 17.68
N PRO A 48 -16.87 25.31 16.36
CA PRO A 48 -18.03 25.94 15.67
C PRO A 48 -19.35 25.46 16.27
N GLU A 49 -20.35 26.33 16.34
CA GLU A 49 -21.69 25.99 16.86
C GLU A 49 -22.36 24.84 16.09
N THR A 50 -21.90 24.61 14.85
CA THR A 50 -22.39 23.51 13.99
C THR A 50 -21.88 22.14 14.42
N VAL A 51 -20.89 22.03 15.34
CA VAL A 51 -20.46 20.76 15.92
C VAL A 51 -21.51 20.26 16.90
N PRO A 52 -22.08 19.06 16.75
CA PRO A 52 -23.23 18.59 17.54
C PRO A 52 -22.97 18.57 19.04
N GLU A 53 -21.83 18.07 19.46
CA GLU A 53 -21.43 17.99 20.87
C GLU A 53 -20.42 19.10 21.18
N GLN A 54 -20.84 20.09 21.96
CA GLN A 54 -19.96 21.21 22.33
C GLN A 54 -19.05 20.84 23.51
N LYS A 55 -17.72 20.86 23.29
CA LYS A 55 -16.70 20.67 24.33
C LYS A 55 -16.05 21.99 24.68
N LYS A 56 -15.29 22.00 25.78
CA LYS A 56 -14.63 23.21 26.32
C LYS A 56 -13.82 24.00 25.27
N ASN A 57 -13.15 23.32 24.38
CA ASN A 57 -12.33 23.88 23.30
C ASN A 57 -12.01 22.77 22.28
N LEU A 58 -11.38 23.09 21.15
CA LEU A 58 -11.04 22.12 20.11
C LEU A 58 -10.12 20.98 20.62
N SER A 59 -9.18 21.28 21.53
CA SER A 59 -8.29 20.26 22.11
C SER A 59 -9.06 19.16 22.88
N ALA A 60 -10.27 19.46 23.37
CA ALA A 60 -11.09 18.49 24.10
C ALA A 60 -11.74 17.40 23.20
N TYR A 61 -11.65 17.54 21.87
CA TYR A 61 -12.04 16.50 20.91
C TYR A 61 -10.91 15.53 20.57
N THR A 62 -9.77 15.67 21.23
CA THR A 62 -8.62 14.78 21.00
C THR A 62 -8.45 13.80 22.14
N ILE A 63 -7.97 12.60 21.80
CA ILE A 63 -7.59 11.55 22.75
C ILE A 63 -6.11 11.20 22.59
N LYS A 64 -5.55 10.48 23.55
CA LYS A 64 -4.24 9.84 23.40
C LYS A 64 -4.46 8.39 22.95
N LYS A 65 -3.81 7.99 21.87
CA LYS A 65 -3.83 6.64 21.33
C LYS A 65 -2.40 6.31 20.85
N ASP A 66 -1.86 5.18 21.25
CA ASP A 66 -0.53 4.68 20.89
C ASP A 66 0.57 5.75 21.06
N GLY A 67 0.60 6.41 22.22
CA GLY A 67 1.56 7.48 22.53
C GLY A 67 1.30 8.82 21.83
N GLN A 68 0.51 8.86 20.79
CA GLN A 68 0.22 10.02 19.97
C GLN A 68 -1.11 10.69 20.36
N ARG A 69 -1.27 11.96 19.97
CA ARG A 69 -2.55 12.64 20.08
C ARG A 69 -3.31 12.58 18.76
N VAL A 70 -4.53 12.07 18.80
CA VAL A 70 -5.39 11.91 17.63
C VAL A 70 -6.76 12.55 17.88
N ILE A 71 -7.50 12.83 16.83
CA ILE A 71 -8.93 13.23 16.94
C ILE A 71 -9.70 12.02 17.46
N GLY A 72 -10.52 12.22 18.51
CA GLY A 72 -11.47 11.21 18.98
C GLY A 72 -12.62 11.12 17.97
N LEU A 73 -12.78 9.97 17.35
CA LEU A 73 -13.88 9.70 16.43
C LEU A 73 -15.18 9.46 17.22
N ASP A 74 -16.33 9.68 16.59
CA ASP A 74 -17.63 9.36 17.16
C ASP A 74 -17.95 7.85 17.06
N SER A 75 -19.18 7.46 17.42
CA SER A 75 -19.62 6.04 17.37
C SER A 75 -19.65 5.44 15.95
N ASP A 76 -19.71 6.28 14.95
CA ASP A 76 -19.70 5.89 13.53
C ASP A 76 -18.30 6.01 12.93
N HIS A 77 -17.26 6.06 13.77
CA HIS A 77 -15.86 6.24 13.42
C HIS A 77 -15.57 7.48 12.57
N ARG A 78 -16.37 8.55 12.74
CA ARG A 78 -16.23 9.82 12.02
C ARG A 78 -15.57 10.88 12.86
N CYS A 79 -14.81 11.73 12.20
CA CYS A 79 -14.31 12.97 12.81
C CYS A 79 -15.49 13.86 13.23
N PRO A 80 -15.57 14.37 14.46
CA PRO A 80 -16.67 15.21 14.94
C PRO A 80 -16.80 16.53 14.15
N PHE A 81 -15.77 16.89 13.42
CA PHE A 81 -15.75 18.07 12.55
C PHE A 81 -16.24 17.80 11.13
N LEU A 82 -16.52 16.56 10.75
CA LEU A 82 -17.14 16.23 9.46
C LEU A 82 -18.64 16.53 9.53
N ASN A 83 -19.17 17.29 8.55
CA ASN A 83 -20.62 17.56 8.48
C ASN A 83 -21.32 16.52 7.56
N SER A 84 -22.65 16.64 7.46
CA SER A 84 -23.48 15.77 6.60
C SER A 84 -23.18 15.92 5.10
N GLU A 85 -22.58 17.03 4.70
CA GLU A 85 -22.18 17.31 3.32
C GLU A 85 -20.72 16.85 3.04
N LYS A 86 -20.12 16.06 3.95
CA LYS A 86 -18.73 15.61 3.90
C LYS A 86 -17.69 16.75 3.89
N LEU A 87 -18.04 17.93 4.43
CA LEU A 87 -17.13 19.06 4.56
C LEU A 87 -16.65 19.22 6.00
N CYS A 88 -15.44 19.75 6.18
CA CYS A 88 -14.87 20.02 7.49
C CYS A 88 -15.45 21.30 8.10
N ARG A 89 -16.18 21.20 9.24
CA ARG A 89 -16.75 22.33 9.98
C ARG A 89 -15.70 23.35 10.42
N LEU A 90 -14.48 22.88 10.70
CA LEU A 90 -13.37 23.78 11.08
C LEU A 90 -12.93 24.64 9.90
N VAL A 91 -12.81 24.05 8.72
CA VAL A 91 -12.46 24.80 7.50
C VAL A 91 -13.53 25.80 7.14
N VAL A 92 -14.80 25.38 7.21
CA VAL A 92 -15.94 26.26 6.93
C VAL A 92 -15.99 27.47 7.89
N ALA A 93 -15.68 27.27 9.18
CA ALA A 93 -15.77 28.32 10.17
C ALA A 93 -14.50 29.19 10.30
N TYR A 94 -13.32 28.59 10.15
CA TYR A 94 -12.04 29.24 10.50
C TYR A 94 -11.02 29.25 9.35
N GLY A 95 -11.31 28.57 8.22
CA GLY A 95 -10.36 28.36 7.14
C GLY A 95 -9.30 27.29 7.47
N ASP A 96 -8.40 27.02 6.52
CA ASP A 96 -7.45 25.89 6.58
C ASP A 96 -6.39 26.04 7.70
N LYS A 97 -6.10 27.25 8.14
CA LYS A 97 -5.04 27.52 9.15
C LYS A 97 -5.31 26.91 10.53
N VAL A 98 -6.53 26.41 10.78
CA VAL A 98 -6.91 25.75 12.03
C VAL A 98 -6.63 24.25 12.01
N LEU A 99 -6.40 23.67 10.86
CA LEU A 99 -6.18 22.25 10.68
C LEU A 99 -4.87 21.77 11.34
N SER A 100 -4.83 20.47 11.69
CA SER A 100 -3.58 19.83 12.08
C SER A 100 -2.66 19.66 10.87
N GLU A 101 -1.39 19.40 11.15
CA GLU A 101 -0.42 19.10 10.11
C GLU A 101 -0.90 17.95 9.25
N THR A 102 -1.31 16.83 9.85
CA THR A 102 -1.90 15.68 9.14
C THR A 102 -3.03 16.08 8.20
N CYS A 103 -4.03 16.87 8.68
CA CYS A 103 -5.15 17.28 7.84
C CYS A 103 -4.74 18.24 6.71
N THR A 104 -3.64 18.98 6.89
CA THR A 104 -3.14 19.95 5.90
C THR A 104 -2.29 19.28 4.83
N THR A 105 -1.46 18.31 5.22
CA THR A 105 -0.50 17.65 4.32
C THR A 105 -1.10 16.47 3.58
N PHE A 106 -1.96 15.69 4.22
CA PHE A 106 -2.53 14.48 3.61
C PHE A 106 -3.15 14.74 2.23
N PRO A 107 -2.89 13.94 1.24
CA PRO A 107 -2.07 12.71 1.17
C PRO A 107 -0.62 12.96 0.70
N ARG A 108 -0.06 14.11 0.99
CA ARG A 108 1.30 14.47 0.62
C ARG A 108 2.27 14.01 1.70
N GLU A 109 3.34 13.39 1.27
CA GLU A 109 4.45 12.97 2.08
C GLU A 109 5.76 13.60 1.61
N GLU A 110 6.73 13.76 2.49
CA GLU A 110 8.04 14.33 2.19
C GLU A 110 9.12 13.56 2.96
N HIS A 111 10.04 12.94 2.22
CA HIS A 111 11.25 12.34 2.76
C HIS A 111 12.43 13.29 2.62
N ARG A 112 13.24 13.39 3.68
CA ARG A 112 14.37 14.33 3.74
C ARG A 112 15.67 13.54 3.81
N PHE A 113 16.31 13.44 2.68
CA PHE A 113 17.63 12.85 2.57
C PHE A 113 18.72 13.90 2.79
N PRO A 114 19.96 13.50 3.15
CA PRO A 114 21.07 14.44 3.32
C PRO A 114 21.36 15.31 2.09
N THR A 115 21.07 14.81 0.90
CA THR A 115 21.40 15.45 -0.39
C THR A 115 20.22 16.16 -1.06
N HIS A 116 18.97 15.74 -0.76
CA HIS A 116 17.75 16.25 -1.39
C HIS A 116 16.52 15.91 -0.57
N ASN A 117 15.39 16.45 -0.96
CA ASN A 117 14.08 16.02 -0.44
C ASN A 117 13.26 15.39 -1.56
N GLU A 118 12.47 14.39 -1.21
CA GLU A 118 11.51 13.75 -2.12
C GLU A 118 10.08 14.05 -1.68
N LYS A 119 9.18 14.25 -2.64
CA LYS A 119 7.76 14.46 -2.39
C LYS A 119 6.94 13.44 -3.17
N MET A 120 5.98 12.85 -2.50
CA MET A 120 5.11 11.81 -3.07
C MET A 120 3.67 11.96 -2.61
N LEU A 121 2.77 11.16 -3.16
CA LEU A 121 1.37 11.06 -2.75
C LEU A 121 1.09 9.64 -2.28
N MET A 122 0.45 9.54 -1.13
CA MET A 122 0.09 8.27 -0.51
C MET A 122 -1.08 7.59 -1.24
N PRO A 123 -1.05 6.27 -1.49
CA PRO A 123 -2.12 5.51 -2.17
C PRO A 123 -3.42 5.44 -1.37
N CYS A 124 -3.38 5.64 -0.07
CA CYS A 124 -4.53 5.59 0.83
C CYS A 124 -5.55 6.74 0.63
N CYS A 125 -5.45 7.50 -0.48
CA CYS A 125 -6.36 8.56 -0.88
C CYS A 125 -7.06 8.25 -2.21
N PRO A 126 -8.41 8.18 -2.28
CA PRO A 126 -9.12 7.88 -3.52
C PRO A 126 -8.81 8.82 -4.67
N ALA A 127 -8.58 10.11 -4.39
CA ALA A 127 -8.26 11.10 -5.42
C ALA A 127 -6.86 10.91 -6.01
N VAL A 128 -5.94 10.26 -5.29
CA VAL A 128 -4.63 9.85 -5.80
C VAL A 128 -4.78 8.67 -6.75
N ILE A 129 -5.57 7.66 -6.35
CA ILE A 129 -5.87 6.52 -7.22
C ILE A 129 -6.58 6.98 -8.51
N ASP A 130 -7.56 7.88 -8.40
CA ASP A 130 -8.24 8.49 -9.55
C ASP A 130 -7.28 9.28 -10.47
N LEU A 131 -6.23 9.86 -9.90
CA LEU A 131 -5.19 10.56 -10.65
C LEU A 131 -4.28 9.58 -11.42
N TRP A 132 -3.85 8.49 -10.76
CA TRP A 132 -3.00 7.47 -11.36
C TRP A 132 -3.71 6.65 -12.43
N ASN A 133 -5.00 6.34 -12.23
CA ASN A 133 -5.83 5.62 -13.21
C ASN A 133 -5.98 6.34 -14.56
N LYS A 134 -5.73 7.65 -14.60
CA LYS A 134 -5.77 8.46 -15.83
C LYS A 134 -4.46 8.46 -16.60
N GLN A 135 -3.41 7.85 -16.04
CA GLN A 135 -2.07 7.84 -16.60
C GLN A 135 -1.68 6.41 -16.98
N LYS A 136 -1.13 6.24 -18.18
CA LYS A 136 -0.64 4.92 -18.63
C LYS A 136 0.56 4.47 -17.81
N SER A 137 1.47 5.38 -17.49
CA SER A 137 2.65 5.17 -16.65
C SER A 137 2.99 6.47 -15.92
N LEU A 138 3.41 6.36 -14.65
CA LEU A 138 3.91 7.48 -13.86
C LEU A 138 5.37 7.76 -14.20
N HIS A 139 5.75 9.05 -14.18
CA HIS A 139 7.12 9.47 -14.38
C HIS A 139 7.73 9.94 -13.06
N PHE A 140 8.83 9.29 -12.70
CA PHE A 140 9.62 9.61 -11.52
C PHE A 140 10.90 10.34 -11.90
N PRO A 141 11.36 11.32 -11.08
CA PRO A 141 12.62 12.01 -11.32
C PRO A 141 13.79 11.07 -11.04
N ASN A 142 14.81 11.11 -11.91
CA ASN A 142 16.05 10.36 -11.68
C ASN A 142 16.93 11.08 -10.66
N VAL A 143 17.35 10.34 -9.66
CA VAL A 143 18.28 10.83 -8.63
C VAL A 143 19.68 11.00 -9.23
N SER A 144 20.09 10.10 -10.13
CA SER A 144 21.37 10.12 -10.84
C SER A 144 21.62 11.44 -11.61
N ASP A 145 20.56 12.06 -12.13
CA ASP A 145 20.66 13.35 -12.84
C ASP A 145 20.88 14.55 -11.89
N THR A 146 20.58 14.35 -10.60
CA THR A 146 20.56 15.43 -9.59
C THR A 146 21.73 15.35 -8.63
N LEU A 147 22.23 14.16 -8.33
CA LEU A 147 23.38 13.91 -7.46
C LEU A 147 24.66 13.95 -8.28
N SER A 148 25.20 15.13 -8.51
CA SER A 148 26.59 15.25 -8.92
C SER A 148 27.48 14.74 -7.79
N ASP A 149 28.21 13.66 -8.04
CA ASP A 149 29.36 13.07 -7.34
C ASP A 149 29.60 13.57 -5.88
N THR A 150 28.71 13.24 -4.97
CA THR A 150 28.76 13.69 -3.56
C THR A 150 29.60 12.78 -2.66
N GLY A 151 30.41 11.88 -3.21
CA GLY A 151 31.41 11.14 -2.46
C GLY A 151 30.89 10.07 -1.45
N ASP A 152 29.60 10.01 -1.22
CA ASP A 152 28.96 8.96 -0.41
C ASP A 152 28.54 7.81 -1.35
N THR A 153 29.40 6.84 -1.46
CA THR A 153 29.26 5.75 -2.44
C THR A 153 28.06 4.86 -2.15
N ASP A 154 27.80 4.52 -0.88
CA ASP A 154 26.78 3.52 -0.52
C ASP A 154 25.36 4.04 -0.77
N THR A 155 25.01 5.22 -0.27
CA THR A 155 23.68 5.81 -0.49
C THR A 155 23.40 6.07 -1.98
N SER A 156 24.41 6.48 -2.77
CA SER A 156 24.24 6.69 -4.21
C SER A 156 23.93 5.41 -4.98
N VAL A 157 24.46 4.27 -4.53
CA VAL A 157 24.21 2.97 -5.14
C VAL A 157 22.79 2.46 -4.82
N LEU A 158 22.29 2.71 -3.61
CA LEU A 158 20.90 2.38 -3.26
C LEU A 158 19.88 3.18 -4.07
N PHE A 159 20.13 4.46 -4.36
CA PHE A 159 19.28 5.23 -5.28
C PHE A 159 19.32 4.68 -6.70
N LEU A 160 20.49 4.27 -7.20
CA LEU A 160 20.61 3.62 -8.50
C LEU A 160 19.86 2.28 -8.52
N LEU A 161 19.93 1.50 -7.45
CA LEU A 161 19.15 0.25 -7.29
C LEU A 161 17.65 0.54 -7.42
N ARG A 162 17.13 1.54 -6.70
CA ARG A 162 15.72 1.94 -6.80
C ARG A 162 15.32 2.36 -8.23
N GLU A 163 16.16 3.12 -8.93
CA GLU A 163 15.93 3.48 -10.32
C GLU A 163 15.87 2.25 -11.24
N LYS A 164 16.74 1.27 -11.03
CA LYS A 164 16.73 0.01 -11.78
C LYS A 164 15.45 -0.79 -11.56
N LEU A 165 14.98 -0.88 -10.31
CA LEU A 165 13.72 -1.55 -9.96
C LEU A 165 12.50 -0.82 -10.55
N LEU A 166 12.47 0.52 -10.50
CA LEU A 166 11.42 1.31 -11.15
C LEU A 166 11.36 1.09 -12.67
N ASN A 167 12.52 0.93 -13.32
CA ASN A 167 12.58 0.66 -14.75
C ASN A 167 12.15 -0.79 -15.06
N LEU A 168 12.52 -1.76 -14.22
CA LEU A 168 12.10 -3.15 -14.37
C LEU A 168 10.57 -3.27 -14.34
N LEU A 169 9.92 -2.59 -13.40
CA LEU A 169 8.45 -2.55 -13.25
C LEU A 169 7.72 -1.63 -14.25
N ASP A 170 8.40 -1.03 -15.23
CA ASP A 170 7.76 -0.27 -16.31
C ASP A 170 7.60 -1.10 -17.61
N ASP A 171 8.07 -2.33 -17.63
CA ASP A 171 7.99 -3.21 -18.79
C ASP A 171 6.61 -3.89 -18.89
N SER A 172 5.71 -3.29 -19.65
CA SER A 172 4.36 -3.81 -19.86
C SER A 172 4.29 -5.07 -20.77
N SER A 173 5.41 -5.66 -21.13
CA SER A 173 5.46 -6.93 -21.90
C SER A 173 5.41 -8.16 -21.00
N ARG A 174 5.54 -7.98 -19.69
CA ARG A 174 5.53 -9.04 -18.66
C ARG A 174 4.51 -8.73 -17.58
N THR A 175 4.16 -9.74 -16.78
CA THR A 175 3.23 -9.56 -15.66
C THR A 175 3.90 -8.83 -14.50
N ILE A 176 3.11 -8.17 -13.68
CA ILE A 176 3.60 -7.53 -12.44
C ILE A 176 4.23 -8.57 -11.51
N GLU A 177 3.63 -9.75 -11.44
CA GLU A 177 4.07 -10.86 -10.61
C GLU A 177 5.47 -11.33 -11.01
N GLU A 178 5.70 -11.59 -12.30
CA GLU A 178 7.04 -11.95 -12.80
C GLU A 178 8.09 -10.91 -12.42
N GLU A 179 7.80 -9.62 -12.59
CA GLU A 179 8.72 -8.53 -12.28
C GLU A 179 8.98 -8.36 -10.76
N LEU A 180 7.98 -8.61 -9.92
CA LEU A 180 8.16 -8.63 -8.48
C LEU A 180 9.05 -9.80 -8.04
N LEU A 181 8.85 -10.98 -8.61
CA LEU A 181 9.67 -12.17 -8.35
C LEU A 181 11.13 -11.96 -8.76
N GLU A 182 11.36 -11.36 -9.93
CA GLU A 182 12.70 -10.99 -10.38
C GLU A 182 13.34 -9.94 -9.47
N SER A 183 12.59 -8.89 -9.14
CA SER A 183 13.07 -7.82 -8.27
C SER A 183 13.54 -8.37 -6.92
N PHE A 184 12.74 -9.26 -6.33
CA PHE A 184 13.09 -9.84 -5.03
C PHE A 184 14.27 -10.80 -5.12
N TYR A 185 14.36 -11.62 -6.18
CA TYR A 185 15.51 -12.47 -6.42
C TYR A 185 16.80 -11.66 -6.54
N ILE A 186 16.78 -10.61 -7.35
CA ILE A 186 17.95 -9.73 -7.53
C ILE A 186 18.35 -9.09 -6.19
N LEU A 187 17.38 -8.61 -5.40
CA LEU A 187 17.65 -8.01 -4.10
C LEU A 187 18.30 -9.01 -3.13
N GLN A 188 17.83 -10.25 -3.07
CA GLN A 188 18.44 -11.30 -2.24
C GLN A 188 19.87 -11.63 -2.67
N GLU A 189 20.12 -11.77 -3.97
CA GLU A 189 21.46 -12.00 -4.50
C GLU A 189 22.41 -10.84 -4.17
N LEU A 190 21.97 -9.59 -4.36
CA LEU A 190 22.73 -8.40 -3.99
C LEU A 190 23.04 -8.35 -2.49
N TYR A 191 22.09 -8.77 -1.64
CA TYR A 191 22.28 -8.82 -0.19
C TYR A 191 23.34 -9.87 0.22
N GLN A 192 23.42 -10.99 -0.49
CA GLN A 192 24.43 -12.02 -0.24
C GLN A 192 25.83 -11.63 -0.75
N HIS A 193 25.94 -10.77 -1.76
CA HIS A 193 27.18 -10.40 -2.45
C HIS A 193 27.69 -8.99 -2.07
N GLN A 194 27.51 -8.58 -0.82
CA GLN A 194 28.01 -7.28 -0.34
C GLN A 194 29.56 -7.18 -0.38
N PRO A 195 30.13 -5.97 -0.58
CA PRO A 195 29.46 -4.68 -0.64
C PRO A 195 28.75 -4.43 -1.99
N LEU A 196 27.65 -3.67 -1.93
CA LEU A 196 26.91 -3.27 -3.11
C LEU A 196 27.74 -2.28 -3.95
N THR A 197 27.96 -2.59 -5.23
CA THR A 197 28.70 -1.73 -6.18
C THR A 197 27.88 -1.44 -7.43
N LYS A 198 28.25 -0.38 -8.15
CA LYS A 198 27.59 -0.03 -9.44
C LYS A 198 27.79 -1.15 -10.47
N GLU A 199 28.98 -1.73 -10.53
CA GLU A 199 29.30 -2.83 -11.43
C GLU A 199 28.42 -4.05 -11.17
N LEU A 200 28.21 -4.39 -9.89
CA LEU A 200 27.34 -5.49 -9.49
C LEU A 200 25.89 -5.23 -9.91
N LEU A 201 25.40 -3.99 -9.74
CA LEU A 201 24.05 -3.61 -10.21
C LEU A 201 23.94 -3.72 -11.74
N GLU A 202 24.94 -3.27 -12.50
CA GLU A 202 24.93 -3.37 -13.96
C GLU A 202 24.89 -4.82 -14.44
N ASP A 203 25.58 -5.74 -13.75
CA ASP A 203 25.58 -7.16 -14.08
C ASP A 203 24.18 -7.81 -13.82
N TYR A 204 23.59 -7.55 -12.64
CA TYR A 204 22.28 -8.13 -12.30
C TYR A 204 21.13 -7.51 -13.11
N PHE A 205 21.19 -6.23 -13.46
CA PHE A 205 20.18 -5.55 -14.28
C PHE A 205 20.58 -5.46 -15.77
N SER A 206 21.53 -6.30 -16.24
CA SER A 206 21.80 -6.37 -17.66
C SER A 206 20.64 -7.02 -18.43
N ASP A 207 20.38 -6.59 -19.66
CA ASP A 207 19.32 -7.15 -20.50
C ASP A 207 19.38 -8.69 -20.62
N ASN A 208 20.60 -9.25 -20.59
CA ASN A 208 20.78 -10.68 -20.67
C ASN A 208 20.38 -11.38 -19.37
N THR A 209 20.83 -10.86 -18.23
CA THR A 209 20.51 -11.43 -16.90
C THR A 209 19.02 -11.37 -16.63
N VAL A 210 18.40 -10.21 -16.84
CA VAL A 210 16.96 -10.01 -16.64
C VAL A 210 16.15 -10.95 -17.54
N ARG A 211 16.54 -11.09 -18.82
CA ARG A 211 15.85 -12.02 -19.73
C ARG A 211 16.01 -13.50 -19.32
N GLU A 212 17.20 -13.91 -18.91
CA GLU A 212 17.45 -15.29 -18.46
C GLU A 212 16.70 -15.60 -17.17
N LEU A 213 16.67 -14.64 -16.23
CA LEU A 213 15.93 -14.77 -14.98
C LEU A 213 14.42 -14.81 -15.23
N GLY A 214 13.88 -13.94 -16.07
CA GLY A 214 12.47 -13.93 -16.45
C GLY A 214 12.02 -15.25 -17.09
N ASN A 215 12.82 -15.81 -18.00
CA ASN A 215 12.54 -17.13 -18.57
C ASN A 215 12.53 -18.22 -17.49
N ALA A 216 13.48 -18.17 -16.55
CA ALA A 216 13.55 -19.15 -15.48
C ALA A 216 12.34 -19.06 -14.53
N ILE A 217 11.87 -17.85 -14.24
CA ILE A 217 10.69 -17.60 -13.38
C ILE A 217 9.41 -18.06 -14.08
N SER A 218 9.24 -17.74 -15.38
CA SER A 218 8.06 -18.16 -16.15
C SER A 218 7.94 -19.69 -16.29
N ASP A 219 9.02 -20.44 -16.12
CA ASP A 219 9.02 -21.90 -16.14
C ASP A 219 8.64 -22.52 -14.76
N ILE A 220 8.46 -21.72 -13.71
CA ILE A 220 8.11 -22.19 -12.37
C ILE A 220 6.58 -22.32 -12.27
N ASP A 221 6.13 -23.52 -11.91
CA ASP A 221 4.71 -23.78 -11.60
C ASP A 221 4.44 -23.40 -10.14
N LEU A 222 3.70 -22.31 -9.94
CA LEU A 222 3.26 -21.85 -8.62
C LEU A 222 1.79 -22.19 -8.44
N PRO A 223 1.41 -23.12 -7.52
CA PRO A 223 0.04 -23.58 -7.37
C PRO A 223 -0.89 -22.45 -6.88
N PRO A 224 -1.94 -22.05 -7.64
CA PRO A 224 -2.82 -20.95 -7.20
C PRO A 224 -3.63 -21.27 -5.93
N LEU A 225 -3.88 -22.54 -5.62
CA LEU A 225 -4.56 -22.92 -4.38
C LEU A 225 -3.74 -22.59 -3.14
N ASP A 226 -2.44 -22.87 -3.17
CA ASP A 226 -1.54 -22.57 -2.07
C ASP A 226 -1.44 -21.05 -1.86
N LEU A 227 -1.36 -20.28 -2.96
CA LEU A 227 -1.42 -18.82 -2.93
C LEU A 227 -2.73 -18.32 -2.29
N ILE A 228 -3.88 -18.86 -2.69
CA ILE A 228 -5.19 -18.45 -2.16
C ILE A 228 -5.26 -18.72 -0.65
N CYS A 229 -4.80 -19.90 -0.20
CA CYS A 229 -4.76 -20.24 1.23
C CYS A 229 -3.86 -19.27 2.01
N GLU A 230 -2.65 -19.05 1.56
CA GLU A 230 -1.69 -18.19 2.24
C GLU A 230 -2.19 -16.73 2.28
N CYS A 231 -2.72 -16.21 1.18
CA CYS A 231 -3.29 -14.86 1.13
C CYS A 231 -4.55 -14.72 2.02
N ASN A 232 -5.34 -15.78 2.22
CA ASN A 232 -6.43 -15.78 3.19
C ASN A 232 -5.89 -15.55 4.61
N GLU A 233 -4.84 -16.27 5.01
CA GLU A 233 -4.24 -16.16 6.35
C GLU A 233 -3.61 -14.78 6.54
N LEU A 234 -2.85 -14.29 5.57
CA LEU A 234 -2.24 -12.95 5.60
C LEU A 234 -3.30 -11.85 5.74
N LEU A 235 -4.38 -11.90 4.98
CA LEU A 235 -5.44 -10.90 5.04
C LEU A 235 -6.16 -10.90 6.40
N GLN A 236 -6.39 -12.08 6.97
CA GLN A 236 -6.98 -12.22 8.31
C GLN A 236 -6.07 -11.62 9.36
N ASP A 237 -4.77 -11.91 9.34
CA ASP A 237 -3.79 -11.38 10.29
C ASP A 237 -3.66 -9.86 10.20
N LEU A 238 -3.48 -9.31 9.01
CA LEU A 238 -3.42 -7.87 8.78
C LEU A 238 -4.67 -7.13 9.25
N SER A 239 -5.85 -7.76 9.17
CA SER A 239 -7.12 -7.14 9.52
C SER A 239 -7.43 -7.13 11.02
N VAL A 240 -6.69 -7.89 11.84
CA VAL A 240 -6.99 -8.11 13.28
C VAL A 240 -7.22 -6.81 14.04
N ASN A 241 -6.39 -5.80 13.85
CA ASN A 241 -6.49 -4.52 14.54
C ASN A 241 -7.71 -3.72 14.09
N TYR A 242 -8.00 -3.74 12.79
CA TYR A 242 -9.17 -3.08 12.20
C TYR A 242 -10.48 -3.73 12.66
N GLN A 243 -10.51 -5.05 12.73
CA GLN A 243 -11.67 -5.80 13.28
C GLN A 243 -11.90 -5.47 14.75
N LYS A 244 -10.85 -5.47 15.59
CA LYS A 244 -10.94 -5.10 17.00
C LYS A 244 -11.47 -3.70 17.24
N GLU A 245 -11.10 -2.76 16.37
CA GLU A 245 -11.54 -1.38 16.43
C GLU A 245 -12.88 -1.14 15.72
N GLY A 246 -13.43 -2.12 14.99
CA GLY A 246 -14.67 -2.01 14.25
C GLY A 246 -14.59 -1.15 12.99
N LEU A 247 -13.38 -1.01 12.41
CA LEU A 247 -13.14 -0.17 11.25
C LEU A 247 -13.45 -0.91 9.95
N TYR A 248 -14.03 -0.21 8.98
CA TYR A 248 -14.37 -0.74 7.65
C TYR A 248 -15.17 -2.05 7.65
N GLN A 249 -15.97 -2.30 8.67
CA GLN A 249 -16.69 -3.58 8.88
C GLN A 249 -17.54 -3.99 7.67
N ASP A 250 -18.25 -3.04 7.06
CA ASP A 250 -19.10 -3.32 5.89
C ASP A 250 -18.30 -3.76 4.66
N THR A 251 -17.00 -3.44 4.61
CA THR A 251 -16.12 -3.78 3.49
C THR A 251 -15.28 -5.02 3.79
N LEU A 252 -14.71 -5.11 4.99
CA LEU A 252 -13.76 -6.17 5.34
C LEU A 252 -14.47 -7.45 5.79
N ASN A 253 -15.51 -7.37 6.64
CA ASN A 253 -16.15 -8.57 7.19
C ASN A 253 -16.65 -9.55 6.13
N PRO A 254 -17.29 -9.11 5.02
CA PRO A 254 -17.76 -10.05 4.00
C PRO A 254 -16.61 -10.85 3.35
N ILE A 255 -15.50 -10.20 3.01
CA ILE A 255 -14.36 -10.88 2.38
C ILE A 255 -13.61 -11.76 3.36
N LEU A 256 -13.50 -11.37 4.63
CA LEU A 256 -12.86 -12.17 5.66
C LEU A 256 -13.67 -13.43 6.00
N ALA A 257 -15.00 -13.32 6.02
CA ALA A 257 -15.87 -14.48 6.18
C ALA A 257 -15.74 -15.48 5.02
N LEU A 258 -15.65 -14.96 3.78
CA LEU A 258 -15.42 -15.82 2.61
C LEU A 258 -14.02 -16.46 2.64
N ALA A 259 -12.99 -15.71 3.05
CA ALA A 259 -11.63 -16.24 3.20
C ALA A 259 -11.61 -17.42 4.20
N GLU A 260 -12.30 -17.28 5.34
CA GLU A 260 -12.45 -18.35 6.34
C GLU A 260 -13.19 -19.56 5.75
N GLU A 261 -14.31 -19.36 5.05
CA GLU A 261 -15.07 -20.42 4.39
C GLU A 261 -14.22 -21.20 3.36
N ILE A 262 -13.43 -20.50 2.54
CA ILE A 262 -12.53 -21.14 1.57
C ILE A 262 -11.47 -21.97 2.29
N SER A 263 -10.83 -21.42 3.33
CA SER A 263 -9.79 -22.12 4.09
C SER A 263 -10.32 -23.36 4.79
N GLU A 264 -11.52 -23.28 5.38
CA GLU A 264 -12.21 -24.44 5.98
C GLU A 264 -12.53 -25.51 4.93
N ALA A 265 -13.08 -25.13 3.76
CA ALA A 265 -13.43 -26.06 2.70
C ALA A 265 -12.22 -26.80 2.11
N LEU A 266 -11.08 -26.14 2.01
CA LEU A 266 -9.82 -26.74 1.52
C LEU A 266 -9.12 -27.59 2.59
N SER A 267 -9.34 -27.31 3.88
CA SER A 267 -8.74 -28.04 5.01
C SER A 267 -9.56 -29.24 5.47
N ASP A 268 -10.81 -29.40 5.02
CA ASP A 268 -11.71 -30.45 5.49
C ASP A 268 -11.33 -31.82 4.93
N ASN A 269 -10.49 -32.54 5.68
CA ASN A 269 -10.11 -33.93 5.41
C ASN A 269 -11.20 -34.95 5.81
N THR A 270 -12.35 -34.52 6.33
CA THR A 270 -13.44 -35.40 6.80
C THR A 270 -14.56 -35.54 5.78
N GLY A 271 -14.59 -34.67 4.79
CA GLY A 271 -15.54 -34.67 3.67
C GLY A 271 -15.28 -35.75 2.62
N ASN A 272 -16.14 -35.79 1.60
CA ASN A 272 -15.96 -36.68 0.46
C ASN A 272 -14.82 -36.12 -0.43
N PRO A 273 -13.73 -36.87 -0.71
CA PRO A 273 -12.63 -36.40 -1.53
C PRO A 273 -13.01 -35.89 -2.94
N ASP A 274 -14.10 -36.42 -3.52
CA ASP A 274 -14.58 -35.99 -4.83
C ASP A 274 -15.23 -34.59 -4.76
N ASP A 275 -15.88 -34.25 -3.62
CA ASP A 275 -16.49 -32.93 -3.42
C ASP A 275 -15.40 -31.86 -3.20
N THR A 276 -14.36 -32.19 -2.45
CA THR A 276 -13.18 -31.30 -2.25
C THR A 276 -12.49 -31.01 -3.58
N LYS A 277 -12.21 -32.03 -4.39
CA LYS A 277 -11.61 -31.84 -5.72
C LYS A 277 -12.49 -31.01 -6.69
N ALA A 278 -13.80 -31.19 -6.61
CA ALA A 278 -14.73 -30.39 -7.43
C ALA A 278 -14.69 -28.91 -7.00
N TYR A 279 -14.59 -28.66 -5.67
CA TYR A 279 -14.44 -27.31 -5.13
C TYR A 279 -13.10 -26.67 -5.54
N GLU A 280 -11.99 -27.39 -5.38
CA GLU A 280 -10.66 -26.96 -5.85
C GLU A 280 -10.66 -26.58 -7.33
N SER A 281 -11.23 -27.44 -8.18
CA SER A 281 -11.33 -27.16 -9.62
C SER A 281 -12.14 -25.89 -9.92
N THR A 282 -13.26 -25.71 -9.20
CA THR A 282 -14.10 -24.50 -9.37
C THR A 282 -13.35 -23.25 -8.92
N LEU A 283 -12.62 -23.32 -7.81
CA LEU A 283 -11.84 -22.20 -7.28
C LEU A 283 -10.70 -21.81 -8.23
N LEU A 284 -10.03 -22.80 -8.85
CA LEU A 284 -9.01 -22.56 -9.89
C LEU A 284 -9.60 -21.89 -11.13
N GLU A 285 -10.76 -22.35 -11.61
CA GLU A 285 -11.44 -21.71 -12.73
C GLU A 285 -11.84 -20.26 -12.41
N GLN A 286 -12.28 -20.00 -11.17
CA GLN A 286 -12.62 -18.65 -10.71
C GLN A 286 -11.37 -17.77 -10.61
N TRP A 287 -10.25 -18.30 -10.14
CA TRP A 287 -8.99 -17.57 -10.10
C TRP A 287 -8.51 -17.18 -11.50
N GLU A 288 -8.53 -18.11 -12.45
CA GLU A 288 -8.18 -17.83 -13.85
C GLU A 288 -9.09 -16.76 -14.47
N GLN A 289 -10.40 -16.83 -14.23
CA GLN A 289 -11.33 -15.81 -14.71
C GLN A 289 -11.05 -14.45 -14.05
N PHE A 290 -10.81 -14.42 -12.74
CA PHE A 290 -10.49 -13.21 -12.01
C PHE A 290 -9.24 -12.52 -12.58
N THR A 291 -8.17 -13.25 -12.86
CA THR A 291 -6.94 -12.67 -13.42
C THR A 291 -7.20 -12.01 -14.78
N GLN A 292 -8.05 -12.62 -15.62
CA GLN A 292 -8.48 -12.02 -16.89
C GLN A 292 -9.29 -10.73 -16.69
N TYR A 293 -10.19 -10.67 -15.70
CA TYR A 293 -10.97 -9.46 -15.41
C TYR A 293 -10.17 -8.38 -14.68
N LEU A 294 -9.09 -8.75 -14.00
CA LEU A 294 -8.17 -7.79 -13.36
C LEU A 294 -7.22 -7.13 -14.37
N SER A 295 -6.87 -7.82 -15.46
CA SER A 295 -5.89 -7.38 -16.45
C SER A 295 -6.09 -5.96 -17.02
N PRO A 296 -7.33 -5.44 -17.24
CA PRO A 296 -7.53 -4.06 -17.67
C PRO A 296 -7.02 -3.00 -16.68
N TYR A 297 -6.85 -3.38 -15.41
CA TYR A 297 -6.37 -2.50 -14.33
C TYR A 297 -4.87 -2.64 -14.05
N GLU A 298 -4.18 -3.51 -14.77
CA GLU A 298 -2.73 -3.69 -14.63
C GLU A 298 -1.95 -2.37 -14.71
N PRO A 299 -2.24 -1.42 -15.62
CA PRO A 299 -1.53 -0.14 -15.63
C PRO A 299 -1.69 0.67 -14.34
N LEU A 300 -2.85 0.60 -13.68
CA LEU A 300 -3.06 1.26 -12.40
C LEU A 300 -2.31 0.56 -11.27
N LEU A 301 -2.34 -0.77 -11.22
CA LEU A 301 -1.61 -1.56 -10.21
C LEU A 301 -0.10 -1.39 -10.37
N ARG A 302 0.40 -1.33 -11.60
CA ARG A 302 1.79 -1.01 -11.91
C ARG A 302 2.17 0.40 -11.46
N ASN A 303 1.32 1.38 -11.68
CA ASN A 303 1.51 2.74 -11.19
C ASN A 303 1.53 2.80 -9.64
N PHE A 304 0.67 2.03 -8.99
CA PHE A 304 0.67 1.88 -7.53
C PHE A 304 2.01 1.32 -7.05
N LEU A 305 2.45 0.17 -7.53
CA LEU A 305 3.71 -0.46 -7.11
C LEU A 305 4.92 0.42 -7.36
N ARG A 306 4.98 1.09 -8.52
CA ARG A 306 6.07 2.02 -8.81
C ARG A 306 6.08 3.24 -7.91
N ASN A 307 4.90 3.70 -7.46
CA ASN A 307 4.84 4.75 -6.44
C ASN A 307 5.38 4.24 -5.11
N GLU A 308 4.97 3.05 -4.65
CA GLU A 308 5.46 2.46 -3.40
C GLU A 308 6.99 2.23 -3.43
N ILE A 309 7.52 1.76 -4.55
CA ILE A 309 8.97 1.64 -4.73
C ILE A 309 9.66 3.00 -4.71
N PHE A 310 9.07 4.04 -5.28
CA PHE A 310 9.64 5.38 -5.21
C PHE A 310 9.56 5.97 -3.80
N SER A 311 8.43 5.79 -3.10
CA SER A 311 8.17 6.40 -1.79
C SER A 311 8.76 5.62 -0.63
N ASP A 312 8.53 4.30 -0.57
CA ASP A 312 8.71 3.53 0.66
C ASP A 312 9.86 2.52 0.62
N LEU A 313 10.34 2.15 -0.60
CA LEU A 313 11.45 1.19 -0.70
C LEU A 313 12.75 1.71 -0.08
N LEU A 314 13.03 3.00 -0.23
CA LEU A 314 14.25 3.64 0.27
C LEU A 314 13.90 4.85 1.12
N LEU A 315 14.05 4.71 2.42
CA LEU A 315 13.83 5.77 3.41
C LEU A 315 15.16 6.42 3.83
N PRO A 316 15.14 7.61 4.44
CA PRO A 316 16.34 8.20 5.01
C PRO A 316 17.03 7.22 5.98
N ASP A 317 18.34 7.09 5.86
CA ASP A 317 19.19 6.20 6.65
C ASP A 317 18.98 4.67 6.41
N SER A 318 18.28 4.28 5.36
CA SER A 318 18.13 2.87 4.96
C SER A 318 19.44 2.27 4.46
N ASP A 319 19.63 0.99 4.77
CA ASP A 319 20.61 0.10 4.15
C ASP A 319 19.94 -0.94 3.26
N LEU A 320 20.71 -1.90 2.73
CA LEU A 320 20.18 -2.92 1.82
C LEU A 320 19.22 -3.92 2.52
N GLU A 321 19.39 -4.16 3.83
CA GLU A 321 18.44 -4.98 4.61
C GLU A 321 17.09 -4.28 4.72
N ASN A 322 17.10 -2.99 5.01
CA ASN A 322 15.85 -2.20 5.02
C ASN A 322 15.16 -2.22 3.66
N VAL A 323 15.90 -2.15 2.55
CA VAL A 323 15.34 -2.24 1.19
C VAL A 323 14.66 -3.60 0.96
N LEU A 324 15.25 -4.71 1.42
CA LEU A 324 14.64 -6.03 1.34
C LEU A 324 13.35 -6.12 2.16
N VAL A 325 13.38 -5.63 3.39
CA VAL A 325 12.21 -5.60 4.29
C VAL A 325 11.08 -4.77 3.68
N GLN A 326 11.39 -3.60 3.14
CA GLN A 326 10.40 -2.76 2.48
C GLN A 326 9.84 -3.41 1.20
N MET A 327 10.68 -4.09 0.43
CA MET A 327 10.21 -4.83 -0.76
C MET A 327 9.23 -5.94 -0.40
N GLN A 328 9.50 -6.69 0.67
CA GLN A 328 8.57 -7.70 1.21
C GLN A 328 7.24 -7.07 1.62
N TRP A 329 7.29 -5.91 2.28
CA TRP A 329 6.11 -5.21 2.73
C TRP A 329 5.25 -4.70 1.55
N ILE A 330 5.87 -4.08 0.56
CA ILE A 330 5.19 -3.63 -0.68
C ILE A 330 4.54 -4.82 -1.40
N ALA A 331 5.23 -5.95 -1.46
CA ALA A 331 4.71 -7.17 -2.07
C ALA A 331 3.52 -7.75 -1.30
N LEU A 332 3.60 -7.80 0.04
CA LEU A 332 2.51 -8.22 0.92
C LEU A 332 1.28 -7.33 0.75
N GLU A 333 1.48 -6.02 0.68
CA GLU A 333 0.41 -5.05 0.43
C GLU A 333 -0.26 -5.29 -0.93
N TYR A 334 0.54 -5.48 -2.00
CA TYR A 334 0.03 -5.81 -3.33
C TYR A 334 -0.77 -7.12 -3.32
N ALA A 335 -0.23 -8.18 -2.73
CA ALA A 335 -0.89 -9.49 -2.62
C ALA A 335 -2.23 -9.36 -1.87
N SER A 336 -2.25 -8.62 -0.75
CA SER A 336 -3.45 -8.37 0.04
C SER A 336 -4.51 -7.57 -0.71
N ILE A 337 -4.11 -6.57 -1.50
CA ILE A 337 -5.01 -5.79 -2.37
C ILE A 337 -5.62 -6.71 -3.43
N ARG A 338 -4.79 -7.44 -4.18
CA ARG A 338 -5.24 -8.35 -5.25
C ARG A 338 -6.20 -9.40 -4.70
N HIS A 339 -5.85 -10.01 -3.58
CA HIS A 339 -6.65 -11.05 -2.95
C HIS A 339 -7.99 -10.51 -2.40
N SER A 340 -7.99 -9.33 -1.80
CA SER A 340 -9.23 -8.67 -1.35
C SER A 340 -10.19 -8.38 -2.50
N ILE A 341 -9.66 -7.99 -3.66
CA ILE A 341 -10.45 -7.77 -4.87
C ILE A 341 -11.00 -9.11 -5.40
N PHE A 342 -10.20 -10.18 -5.36
CA PHE A 342 -10.63 -11.54 -5.74
C PHE A 342 -11.82 -12.00 -4.89
N LEU A 343 -11.70 -11.95 -3.57
CA LEU A 343 -12.77 -12.34 -2.65
C LEU A 343 -14.03 -11.50 -2.87
N ARG A 344 -13.89 -10.20 -3.08
CA ARG A 344 -15.01 -9.32 -3.36
C ARG A 344 -15.68 -9.65 -4.69
N TRP A 345 -14.91 -9.90 -5.73
CA TRP A 345 -15.41 -10.31 -7.03
C TRP A 345 -16.20 -11.64 -6.95
N MET A 346 -15.72 -12.61 -6.18
CA MET A 346 -16.44 -13.86 -5.92
C MET A 346 -17.81 -13.61 -5.26
N LEU A 347 -17.87 -12.75 -4.24
CA LEU A 347 -19.11 -12.38 -3.56
C LEU A 347 -20.10 -11.70 -4.51
N ASP A 348 -19.62 -10.78 -5.35
CA ASP A 348 -20.48 -10.07 -6.32
C ASP A 348 -21.03 -11.00 -7.41
N GLY A 349 -20.27 -12.03 -7.81
CA GLY A 349 -20.67 -13.03 -8.80
C GLY A 349 -21.79 -13.96 -8.33
N THR A 350 -22.00 -14.13 -7.02
CA THR A 350 -23.10 -14.97 -6.50
C THR A 350 -24.48 -14.32 -6.64
N ASP A 351 -24.56 -12.98 -6.68
CA ASP A 351 -25.82 -12.23 -6.63
C ASP A 351 -26.35 -11.75 -8.00
N ALA A 352 -25.47 -11.64 -9.01
CA ALA A 352 -25.89 -11.11 -10.32
C ALA A 352 -24.88 -11.49 -11.39
N ASN A 353 -24.98 -12.21 -12.34
CA ASN A 353 -24.16 -12.36 -13.57
C ASN A 353 -23.04 -11.28 -13.75
N VAL A 354 -22.36 -10.87 -12.68
CA VAL A 354 -21.29 -9.88 -12.66
C VAL A 354 -20.02 -10.60 -13.11
N SER A 355 -19.59 -10.30 -14.32
CA SER A 355 -18.38 -10.87 -14.90
C SER A 355 -17.18 -9.89 -14.85
N GLU A 356 -17.41 -8.62 -14.48
CA GLU A 356 -16.39 -7.57 -14.54
C GLU A 356 -16.07 -7.04 -13.15
N ILE A 357 -14.79 -6.74 -12.93
CA ILE A 357 -14.36 -5.99 -11.72
C ILE A 357 -14.66 -4.52 -11.94
N SER A 358 -15.41 -3.90 -11.01
CA SER A 358 -15.67 -2.46 -11.11
C SER A 358 -14.45 -1.66 -10.69
N TYR A 359 -14.24 -0.49 -11.31
CA TYR A 359 -13.19 0.45 -10.88
C TYR A 359 -13.40 0.91 -9.42
N GLU A 360 -14.64 1.08 -9.00
CA GLU A 360 -14.98 1.44 -7.62
C GLU A 360 -14.51 0.39 -6.63
N THR A 361 -14.70 -0.88 -6.91
CA THR A 361 -14.21 -2.01 -6.09
C THR A 361 -12.69 -1.98 -5.99
N LEU A 362 -12.00 -1.90 -7.13
CA LEU A 362 -10.53 -1.84 -7.15
C LEU A 362 -10.00 -0.64 -6.35
N ARG A 363 -10.52 0.58 -6.59
CA ARG A 363 -10.14 1.78 -5.85
C ARG A 363 -10.42 1.65 -4.36
N GLN A 364 -11.54 1.03 -3.98
CA GLN A 364 -11.91 0.86 -2.58
C GLN A 364 -10.90 -0.01 -1.84
N TYR A 365 -10.53 -1.17 -2.39
CA TYR A 365 -9.57 -2.06 -1.73
C TYR A 365 -8.15 -1.51 -1.78
N LEU A 366 -7.71 -0.88 -2.86
CA LEU A 366 -6.46 -0.13 -2.88
C LEU A 366 -6.37 0.84 -1.69
N VAL A 367 -7.38 1.68 -1.50
CA VAL A 367 -7.38 2.70 -0.45
C VAL A 367 -7.49 2.11 0.95
N ILE A 368 -8.31 1.07 1.15
CA ILE A 368 -8.54 0.52 2.50
C ILE A 368 -7.36 -0.33 2.94
N ILE A 369 -6.82 -1.18 2.06
CA ILE A 369 -5.66 -2.01 2.39
C ILE A 369 -4.44 -1.11 2.68
N THR A 370 -4.14 -0.11 1.84
CA THR A 370 -3.03 0.82 2.08
C THR A 370 -3.21 1.71 3.33
N ARG A 371 -4.43 1.92 3.81
CA ARG A 371 -4.67 2.50 5.15
C ARG A 371 -4.38 1.52 6.26
N MET A 372 -4.65 0.24 6.04
CA MET A 372 -4.46 -0.83 7.00
C MET A 372 -2.97 -1.19 7.15
N THR A 373 -2.22 -1.14 6.07
CA THR A 373 -0.80 -1.51 5.99
C THR A 373 0.17 -0.32 6.14
N GLY A 374 -0.32 0.92 6.25
CA GLY A 374 0.50 2.12 6.40
C GLY A 374 1.18 2.20 7.76
N TYR A 375 2.15 1.31 8.01
CA TYR A 375 2.95 1.21 9.22
C TYR A 375 4.25 2.00 9.10
N GLU A 376 4.76 2.50 10.24
CA GLU A 376 6.14 2.99 10.33
C GLU A 376 7.13 1.80 10.23
N THR A 377 8.35 2.04 9.77
CA THR A 377 9.37 0.98 9.60
C THR A 377 9.52 0.08 10.84
N ALA A 378 9.50 0.65 12.04
CA ALA A 378 9.61 -0.13 13.27
C ALA A 378 8.43 -1.10 13.47
N ASP A 379 7.23 -0.69 13.09
CA ASP A 379 6.02 -1.53 13.17
C ASP A 379 6.06 -2.65 12.13
N ILE A 380 6.63 -2.39 10.94
CA ILE A 380 6.85 -3.42 9.90
C ILE A 380 7.81 -4.49 10.41
N TYR A 381 8.93 -4.09 10.99
CA TYR A 381 9.89 -5.04 11.58
C TYR A 381 9.24 -5.87 12.69
N GLU A 382 8.53 -5.23 13.62
CA GLU A 382 7.82 -5.93 14.70
C GLU A 382 6.78 -6.92 14.14
N TYR A 383 6.04 -6.55 13.11
CA TYR A 383 5.08 -7.43 12.46
C TYR A 383 5.77 -8.65 11.83
N LEU A 384 6.80 -8.43 11.02
CA LEU A 384 7.52 -9.53 10.35
C LEU A 384 8.20 -10.48 11.36
N GLU A 385 8.84 -9.94 12.41
CA GLU A 385 9.47 -10.76 13.45
C GLU A 385 8.45 -11.59 14.27
N ASN A 386 7.23 -11.08 14.44
CA ASN A 386 6.21 -11.78 15.23
C ASN A 386 5.36 -12.76 14.40
N SER A 387 5.19 -12.50 13.12
CA SER A 387 4.30 -13.31 12.25
C SER A 387 5.07 -14.37 11.45
N PHE A 388 6.40 -14.24 11.30
CA PHE A 388 7.20 -15.15 10.48
C PHE A 388 8.41 -15.70 11.26
N GLU A 389 8.91 -16.85 10.84
CA GLU A 389 10.11 -17.49 11.44
C GLU A 389 11.40 -16.67 11.20
N SER A 390 11.43 -15.88 10.13
CA SER A 390 12.56 -15.03 9.73
C SER A 390 12.09 -13.67 9.30
N LEU A 391 12.86 -12.63 9.67
CA LEU A 391 12.62 -11.25 9.21
C LEU A 391 12.70 -11.15 7.69
N LEU A 392 13.68 -11.82 7.10
CA LEU A 392 13.84 -11.88 5.65
C LEU A 392 13.30 -13.22 5.14
N TRP A 393 12.32 -13.13 4.23
CA TRP A 393 11.73 -14.29 3.60
C TRP A 393 12.72 -14.94 2.63
N ASP A 394 12.62 -16.24 2.44
CA ASP A 394 13.22 -16.88 1.28
C ASP A 394 12.41 -16.57 0.01
N TRP A 395 13.04 -16.79 -1.14
CA TRP A 395 12.40 -16.51 -2.42
C TRP A 395 11.15 -17.37 -2.65
N GLY A 396 11.15 -18.61 -2.15
CA GLY A 396 10.02 -19.52 -2.30
C GLY A 396 8.77 -19.03 -1.59
N TYR A 397 8.90 -18.48 -0.37
CA TYR A 397 7.76 -17.88 0.34
C TYR A 397 7.26 -16.60 -0.35
N PHE A 398 8.18 -15.75 -0.79
CA PHE A 398 7.80 -14.57 -1.56
C PHE A 398 7.05 -14.96 -2.84
N ALA A 399 7.52 -15.97 -3.55
CA ALA A 399 6.87 -16.49 -4.74
C ALA A 399 5.49 -17.09 -4.44
N LEU A 400 5.32 -17.74 -3.31
CA LEU A 400 4.03 -18.28 -2.87
C LEU A 400 2.94 -17.20 -2.75
N ILE A 401 3.25 -16.06 -2.13
CA ILE A 401 2.25 -14.99 -1.93
C ILE A 401 2.01 -14.13 -3.18
N ILE A 402 3.01 -14.04 -4.06
CA ILE A 402 2.88 -13.27 -5.30
C ILE A 402 2.22 -14.11 -6.39
N GLY A 403 2.60 -15.39 -6.53
CA GLY A 403 2.12 -16.25 -7.60
C GLY A 403 2.67 -15.87 -8.97
N ASN A 404 2.15 -16.52 -10.00
CA ASN A 404 2.43 -16.28 -11.43
C ASN A 404 1.15 -15.89 -12.15
#